data_52964e7eeacdd52e85aee432147e5ca7
#
_entry.id   52964e7eeacdd52e85aee432147e5ca7
#
_cell.length_a   1.000
_cell.length_b   1.000
_cell.length_c   1.000
_cell.angle_alpha   90.00
_cell.angle_beta   90.00
_cell.angle_gamma   90.00
#
_symmetry.space_group_name_H-M   'P 1'
#
loop_
_entity.id
_entity.type
_entity.pdbx_description
1 polymer ?
#
loop_
_entity_poly.entity_id
_entity_poly.type
_entity_poly.pdbx_seq_one_letter_code
_entity_poly.pdbx_strand_id
1 'polypeptide(L)'
;MLILLFGLALLRPLCAQTIHEERSVYRDITVTERFGRRCLLFNVHRGDRNQTCIFTDGSRRLVFDYTKMSFAGLLLKPAPKRVLIAGLGGGTIPLVLSELFPDASIDVIEIDESVARVAKDFFFFKQTDLMRVHINDARVFIKRAALKEEKYDYIVLDAFSGDYIPEHMLTQEFLEEVKQVLAPDGVVVANTFSTSRFYDHESVTYQRVFGEFYNFKLPTSGNRIILTQLKSLPSPGVMAERAAQLTPQLREYGIPFLSYPEKLSAEVDWDMSRRVLTDQYSPSNLLRDN
;
A
#
# COMPACT_ATOMS: atom_id res chain seq x y z
N MET A 1 2.00 -61.77 17.32
CA MET A 1 1.36 -60.62 17.99
C MET A 1 1.80 -59.36 17.26
N LEU A 2 1.00 -58.91 16.28
CA LEU A 2 1.33 -57.82 15.34
C LEU A 2 0.73 -56.53 15.95
N ILE A 3 1.59 -55.59 16.37
CA ILE A 3 1.17 -54.31 16.91
C ILE A 3 1.01 -53.36 15.72
N LEU A 4 -0.26 -53.05 15.36
CA LEU A 4 -0.61 -51.97 14.42
C LEU A 4 -0.43 -50.65 15.13
N LEU A 5 0.61 -49.91 14.79
CA LEU A 5 0.76 -48.48 15.14
C LEU A 5 -0.18 -47.66 14.24
N PHE A 6 -1.31 -47.24 14.81
CA PHE A 6 -2.18 -46.20 14.23
C PHE A 6 -1.46 -44.87 14.33
N GLY A 7 -0.95 -44.37 13.22
CA GLY A 7 -0.47 -42.99 13.12
C GLY A 7 -1.64 -42.02 13.28
N LEU A 8 -1.64 -41.27 14.37
CA LEU A 8 -2.56 -40.14 14.58
C LEU A 8 -2.21 -39.04 13.59
N ALA A 9 -2.88 -39.02 12.46
CA ALA A 9 -2.88 -37.85 11.58
C ALA A 9 -3.52 -36.69 12.33
N LEU A 10 -2.72 -35.71 12.75
CA LEU A 10 -3.18 -34.45 13.31
C LEU A 10 -4.02 -33.74 12.22
N LEU A 11 -5.32 -33.87 12.30
CA LEU A 11 -6.28 -33.09 11.54
C LEU A 11 -6.05 -31.61 11.91
N ARG A 12 -5.39 -30.87 11.03
CA ARG A 12 -5.28 -29.41 11.16
C ARG A 12 -6.70 -28.84 11.13
N PRO A 13 -7.07 -27.97 12.07
CA PRO A 13 -8.42 -27.41 12.13
C PRO A 13 -8.73 -26.70 10.80
N LEU A 14 -9.87 -27.02 10.20
CA LEU A 14 -10.39 -26.37 8.98
C LEU A 14 -10.81 -24.90 9.20
N CYS A 15 -10.97 -24.46 10.45
CA CYS A 15 -11.31 -23.09 10.81
C CYS A 15 -10.07 -22.20 10.90
N ALA A 16 -10.25 -20.91 10.62
CA ALA A 16 -9.25 -19.90 10.92
C ALA A 16 -9.00 -19.89 12.43
N GLN A 17 -7.74 -19.98 12.84
CA GLN A 17 -7.37 -19.82 14.23
C GLN A 17 -7.03 -18.36 14.49
N THR A 18 -7.75 -17.72 15.40
CA THR A 18 -7.34 -16.42 15.93
C THR A 18 -6.16 -16.64 16.88
N ILE A 19 -5.05 -15.95 16.58
CA ILE A 19 -3.80 -16.05 17.36
C ILE A 19 -3.55 -14.80 18.18
N HIS A 20 -4.22 -13.69 17.85
CA HIS A 20 -4.15 -12.45 18.60
C HIS A 20 -5.39 -11.60 18.37
N GLU A 21 -5.88 -10.95 19.43
CA GLU A 21 -6.95 -9.94 19.39
C GLU A 21 -6.61 -8.82 20.37
N GLU A 22 -6.74 -7.59 19.90
CA GLU A 22 -6.67 -6.42 20.78
C GLU A 22 -7.53 -5.28 20.22
N ARG A 23 -7.91 -4.38 21.12
CA ARG A 23 -8.63 -3.16 20.77
C ARG A 23 -7.72 -1.96 20.95
N SER A 24 -7.51 -1.22 19.88
CA SER A 24 -6.82 0.06 19.92
C SER A 24 -7.79 1.24 20.08
N VAL A 25 -7.25 2.45 20.12
CA VAL A 25 -8.06 3.68 20.09
C VAL A 25 -8.78 3.83 18.74
N TYR A 26 -8.24 3.25 17.67
CA TYR A 26 -8.74 3.44 16.31
C TYR A 26 -9.59 2.28 15.81
N ARG A 27 -9.33 1.03 16.27
CA ARG A 27 -9.97 -0.16 15.69
C ARG A 27 -9.77 -1.41 16.53
N ASP A 28 -10.56 -2.43 16.25
CA ASP A 28 -10.30 -3.78 16.74
C ASP A 28 -9.30 -4.44 15.76
N ILE A 29 -8.26 -5.06 16.30
CA ILE A 29 -7.16 -5.68 15.55
C ILE A 29 -7.19 -7.16 15.84
N THR A 30 -7.26 -7.98 14.79
CA THR A 30 -7.24 -9.43 14.89
C THR A 30 -6.14 -10.01 14.01
N VAL A 31 -5.40 -10.99 14.51
CA VAL A 31 -4.45 -11.78 13.73
C VAL A 31 -4.95 -13.21 13.67
N THR A 32 -5.09 -13.74 12.46
CA THR A 32 -5.57 -15.10 12.23
C THR A 32 -4.55 -15.91 11.44
N GLU A 33 -4.55 -17.24 11.66
CA GLU A 33 -3.84 -18.19 10.81
C GLU A 33 -4.81 -19.18 10.16
N ARG A 34 -4.67 -19.36 8.85
CA ARG A 34 -5.44 -20.33 8.10
C ARG A 34 -4.70 -20.77 6.83
N PHE A 35 -4.67 -22.06 6.57
CA PHE A 35 -4.09 -22.65 5.34
C PHE A 35 -2.69 -22.13 5.00
N GLY A 36 -1.82 -22.02 6.01
CA GLY A 36 -0.45 -21.54 5.83
C GLY A 36 -0.33 -20.04 5.55
N ARG A 37 -1.36 -19.26 5.89
CA ARG A 37 -1.33 -17.80 5.85
C ARG A 37 -1.64 -17.23 7.21
N ARG A 38 -0.91 -16.18 7.57
CA ARG A 38 -1.20 -15.31 8.72
C ARG A 38 -1.68 -13.97 8.20
N CYS A 39 -2.84 -13.52 8.68
CA CYS A 39 -3.48 -12.32 8.21
C CYS A 39 -3.80 -11.36 9.35
N LEU A 40 -3.58 -10.08 9.12
CA LEU A 40 -4.03 -8.96 9.92
C LEU A 40 -5.40 -8.52 9.42
N LEU A 41 -6.37 -8.40 10.32
CA LEU A 41 -7.71 -7.93 10.04
C LEU A 41 -8.00 -6.71 10.91
N PHE A 42 -8.72 -5.76 10.33
CA PHE A 42 -9.38 -4.70 11.08
C PHE A 42 -10.88 -5.00 11.09
N ASN A 43 -11.42 -5.26 12.25
CA ASN A 43 -12.84 -5.58 12.42
C ASN A 43 -13.64 -4.28 12.25
N VAL A 44 -14.24 -4.13 11.09
CA VAL A 44 -15.20 -3.08 10.82
C VAL A 44 -16.57 -3.72 10.81
N HIS A 45 -17.59 -3.07 11.36
CA HIS A 45 -18.95 -3.58 11.54
C HIS A 45 -19.66 -4.20 10.32
N ARG A 46 -18.99 -4.33 9.17
CA ARG A 46 -19.54 -4.83 7.90
C ARG A 46 -18.68 -5.88 7.17
N GLY A 47 -17.84 -6.58 7.88
CA GLY A 47 -17.08 -7.71 7.33
C GLY A 47 -15.57 -7.61 7.61
N ASP A 48 -15.01 -8.74 7.96
CA ASP A 48 -13.58 -8.88 8.20
C ASP A 48 -12.83 -8.75 6.86
N ARG A 49 -12.06 -7.68 6.68
CA ARG A 49 -11.18 -7.53 5.53
C ARG A 49 -9.74 -7.67 5.96
N ASN A 50 -9.05 -8.60 5.30
CA ASN A 50 -7.62 -8.77 5.49
C ASN A 50 -6.88 -7.51 5.00
N GLN A 51 -6.12 -6.88 5.89
CA GLN A 51 -5.29 -5.71 5.59
C GLN A 51 -3.91 -6.13 5.09
N THR A 52 -3.35 -7.17 5.70
CA THR A 52 -2.07 -7.76 5.29
C THR A 52 -2.14 -9.25 5.52
N CYS A 53 -1.57 -10.05 4.62
CA CYS A 53 -1.32 -11.46 4.83
C CYS A 53 0.11 -11.82 4.42
N ILE A 54 0.70 -12.78 5.14
CA ILE A 54 1.98 -13.42 4.82
C ILE A 54 1.81 -14.92 4.75
N PHE A 55 2.70 -15.60 4.05
CA PHE A 55 2.83 -17.06 4.13
C PHE A 55 3.60 -17.45 5.39
N THR A 56 3.19 -18.55 6.04
CA THR A 56 3.85 -19.06 7.26
C THR A 56 4.89 -20.13 6.96
N ASP A 57 5.13 -20.44 5.69
CA ASP A 57 6.12 -21.41 5.20
C ASP A 57 7.54 -20.84 5.04
N GLY A 58 7.76 -19.58 5.43
CA GLY A 58 9.00 -18.85 5.24
C GLY A 58 9.17 -18.24 3.84
N SER A 59 8.17 -18.37 2.96
CA SER A 59 8.17 -17.77 1.63
C SER A 59 8.14 -16.23 1.74
N ARG A 60 8.95 -15.57 0.92
CA ARG A 60 8.96 -14.11 0.78
C ARG A 60 7.89 -13.59 -0.19
N ARG A 61 7.12 -14.49 -0.82
CA ARG A 61 6.08 -14.13 -1.78
C ARG A 61 4.99 -13.28 -1.14
N LEU A 62 4.63 -12.23 -1.81
CA LEU A 62 3.52 -11.36 -1.40
C LEU A 62 2.19 -12.04 -1.69
N VAL A 63 1.25 -11.92 -0.73
CA VAL A 63 -0.07 -12.56 -0.84
C VAL A 63 -1.00 -11.72 -1.73
N PHE A 64 -1.10 -10.42 -1.46
CA PHE A 64 -2.07 -9.56 -2.14
C PHE A 64 -1.54 -8.94 -3.42
N ASP A 65 -2.42 -8.85 -4.41
CA ASP A 65 -2.08 -8.25 -5.70
C ASP A 65 -1.83 -6.74 -5.55
N TYR A 66 -2.60 -6.00 -4.73
CA TYR A 66 -2.38 -4.58 -4.54
C TYR A 66 -0.97 -4.29 -3.96
N THR A 67 -0.51 -5.11 -3.03
CA THR A 67 0.84 -4.98 -2.46
C THR A 67 1.90 -5.18 -3.55
N LYS A 68 1.72 -6.18 -4.44
CA LYS A 68 2.61 -6.37 -5.59
C LYS A 68 2.54 -5.20 -6.57
N MET A 69 1.33 -4.70 -6.84
CA MET A 69 1.09 -3.55 -7.73
C MET A 69 1.75 -2.28 -7.23
N SER A 70 1.86 -2.07 -5.92
CA SER A 70 2.52 -0.89 -5.32
C SER A 70 3.99 -0.77 -5.71
N PHE A 71 4.66 -1.86 -6.09
CA PHE A 71 6.03 -1.82 -6.61
C PHE A 71 6.12 -1.31 -8.05
N ALA A 72 5.00 -1.11 -8.76
CA ALA A 72 5.01 -0.52 -10.10
C ALA A 72 5.61 0.91 -10.12
N GLY A 73 5.63 1.61 -8.99
CA GLY A 73 6.38 2.88 -8.84
C GLY A 73 7.85 2.78 -9.21
N LEU A 74 8.46 1.59 -9.08
CA LEU A 74 9.85 1.35 -9.50
C LEU A 74 10.06 1.46 -11.03
N LEU A 75 8.98 1.40 -11.83
CA LEU A 75 9.04 1.72 -13.25
C LEU A 75 9.31 3.20 -13.50
N LEU A 76 8.91 4.08 -12.57
CA LEU A 76 9.11 5.52 -12.63
C LEU A 76 10.38 5.93 -11.90
N LYS A 77 10.65 5.32 -10.73
CA LYS A 77 11.83 5.58 -9.88
C LYS A 77 12.51 4.25 -9.51
N PRO A 78 13.43 3.74 -10.35
CA PRO A 78 13.99 2.39 -10.19
C PRO A 78 14.97 2.21 -9.03
N ALA A 79 15.49 3.30 -8.47
CA ALA A 79 16.44 3.28 -7.36
C ALA A 79 16.08 4.40 -6.35
N PRO A 80 15.04 4.19 -5.53
CA PRO A 80 14.65 5.14 -4.49
C PRO A 80 15.74 5.26 -3.41
N LYS A 81 15.91 6.47 -2.88
CA LYS A 81 16.87 6.77 -1.80
C LYS A 81 16.19 7.31 -0.54
N ARG A 82 15.11 8.07 -0.70
CA ARG A 82 14.31 8.61 0.39
C ARG A 82 12.85 8.26 0.20
N VAL A 83 12.38 7.31 0.97
CA VAL A 83 11.05 6.72 0.86
C VAL A 83 10.17 7.24 1.99
N LEU A 84 8.94 7.63 1.66
CA LEU A 84 7.87 7.93 2.62
C LEU A 84 6.72 6.96 2.38
N ILE A 85 6.23 6.32 3.44
CA ILE A 85 5.09 5.41 3.36
C ILE A 85 4.04 5.86 4.36
N ALA A 86 2.87 6.26 3.89
CA ALA A 86 1.70 6.52 4.71
C ALA A 86 0.87 5.24 4.84
N GLY A 87 0.87 4.67 6.04
CA GLY A 87 0.29 3.38 6.39
C GLY A 87 1.34 2.27 6.50
N LEU A 88 1.27 1.49 7.57
CA LEU A 88 2.18 0.37 7.83
C LEU A 88 1.52 -0.98 7.54
N GLY A 89 0.30 -1.19 8.05
CA GLY A 89 -0.32 -2.50 8.06
C GLY A 89 0.59 -3.55 8.72
N GLY A 90 0.85 -4.66 8.05
CA GLY A 90 1.81 -5.66 8.53
C GLY A 90 3.27 -5.36 8.15
N GLY A 91 3.58 -4.20 7.58
CA GLY A 91 4.94 -3.79 7.26
C GLY A 91 5.53 -4.42 5.99
N THR A 92 4.71 -5.01 5.14
CA THR A 92 5.20 -5.75 3.96
C THR A 92 5.90 -4.85 2.93
N ILE A 93 5.31 -3.69 2.59
CA ILE A 93 5.89 -2.77 1.60
C ILE A 93 7.24 -2.22 2.08
N PRO A 94 7.35 -1.64 3.29
CA PRO A 94 8.63 -1.12 3.76
C PRO A 94 9.71 -2.20 3.92
N LEU A 95 9.36 -3.42 4.36
CA LEU A 95 10.32 -4.53 4.44
C LEU A 95 10.92 -4.84 3.08
N VAL A 96 10.09 -5.06 2.05
CA VAL A 96 10.57 -5.39 0.71
C VAL A 96 11.39 -4.24 0.12
N LEU A 97 10.98 -2.98 0.31
CA LEU A 97 11.78 -1.83 -0.15
C LEU A 97 13.14 -1.74 0.56
N SER A 98 13.20 -2.01 1.87
CA SER A 98 14.47 -1.99 2.62
C SER A 98 15.42 -3.12 2.20
N GLU A 99 14.90 -4.27 1.79
CA GLU A 99 15.68 -5.39 1.30
C GLU A 99 16.20 -5.16 -0.14
N LEU A 100 15.37 -4.55 -1.00
CA LEU A 100 15.75 -4.19 -2.37
C LEU A 100 16.74 -3.01 -2.42
N PHE A 101 16.60 -2.07 -1.48
CA PHE A 101 17.38 -0.82 -1.44
C PHE A 101 17.93 -0.59 -0.03
N PRO A 102 18.94 -1.35 0.39
CA PRO A 102 19.46 -1.33 1.78
C PRO A 102 20.03 0.02 2.23
N ASP A 103 20.43 0.86 1.27
CA ASP A 103 20.95 2.21 1.52
C ASP A 103 19.85 3.29 1.50
N ALA A 104 18.60 2.94 1.22
CA ALA A 104 17.49 3.89 1.23
C ALA A 104 17.04 4.20 2.66
N SER A 105 16.80 5.48 2.95
CA SER A 105 16.10 5.86 4.18
C SER A 105 14.60 5.76 3.98
N ILE A 106 13.90 5.13 4.91
CA ILE A 106 12.46 4.85 4.83
C ILE A 106 11.77 5.40 6.07
N ASP A 107 10.91 6.39 5.91
CA ASP A 107 10.00 6.88 6.93
C ASP A 107 8.62 6.26 6.70
N VAL A 108 8.13 5.50 7.68
CA VAL A 108 6.80 4.90 7.67
C VAL A 108 5.94 5.59 8.70
N ILE A 109 4.77 6.07 8.30
CA ILE A 109 3.85 6.75 9.19
C ILE A 109 2.66 5.84 9.45
N GLU A 110 2.42 5.52 10.71
CA GLU A 110 1.27 4.74 11.16
C GLU A 110 0.57 5.52 12.28
N ILE A 111 -0.75 5.62 12.20
CA ILE A 111 -1.52 6.36 13.19
C ILE A 111 -1.73 5.53 14.47
N ASP A 112 -1.72 4.22 14.35
CA ASP A 112 -2.07 3.27 15.41
C ASP A 112 -0.82 2.52 15.91
N GLU A 113 -0.37 2.85 17.12
CA GLU A 113 0.77 2.18 17.75
C GLU A 113 0.56 0.66 17.90
N SER A 114 -0.70 0.24 18.10
CA SER A 114 -1.03 -1.18 18.20
C SER A 114 -0.76 -1.92 16.88
N VAL A 115 -1.05 -1.29 15.73
CA VAL A 115 -0.73 -1.85 14.41
C VAL A 115 0.78 -2.02 14.25
N ALA A 116 1.57 -1.03 14.66
CA ALA A 116 3.03 -1.11 14.59
C ALA A 116 3.60 -2.23 15.49
N ARG A 117 3.03 -2.42 16.68
CA ARG A 117 3.38 -3.52 17.58
C ARG A 117 3.03 -4.87 16.97
N VAL A 118 1.81 -5.03 16.44
CA VAL A 118 1.34 -6.26 15.79
C VAL A 118 2.17 -6.60 14.55
N ALA A 119 2.55 -5.60 13.74
CA ALA A 119 3.44 -5.80 12.61
C ALA A 119 4.79 -6.41 13.04
N LYS A 120 5.36 -5.91 14.13
CA LYS A 120 6.61 -6.41 14.70
C LYS A 120 6.46 -7.82 15.27
N ASP A 121 5.40 -8.08 16.04
CA ASP A 121 5.25 -9.32 16.80
C ASP A 121 4.77 -10.49 15.93
N PHE A 122 3.98 -10.23 14.87
CA PHE A 122 3.33 -11.26 14.07
C PHE A 122 3.71 -11.28 12.59
N PHE A 123 4.26 -10.19 12.02
CA PHE A 123 4.51 -10.06 10.58
C PHE A 123 5.99 -9.88 10.22
N PHE A 124 6.89 -10.19 11.13
CA PHE A 124 8.34 -10.13 10.95
C PHE A 124 8.88 -8.72 10.66
N PHE A 125 8.06 -7.68 10.85
CA PHE A 125 8.48 -6.32 10.63
C PHE A 125 9.56 -5.92 11.65
N LYS A 126 10.64 -5.29 11.18
CA LYS A 126 11.74 -4.79 12.01
C LYS A 126 12.16 -3.41 11.51
N GLN A 127 12.21 -2.46 12.41
CA GLN A 127 12.86 -1.20 12.14
C GLN A 127 14.38 -1.37 12.07
N THR A 128 15.02 -0.50 11.31
CA THR A 128 16.50 -0.40 11.20
C THR A 128 16.92 1.04 11.43
N ASP A 129 18.20 1.33 11.41
CA ASP A 129 18.69 2.71 11.51
C ASP A 129 18.20 3.59 10.34
N LEU A 130 17.95 2.97 9.17
CA LEU A 130 17.48 3.63 7.96
C LEU A 130 15.95 3.47 7.73
N MET A 131 15.26 2.59 8.46
CA MET A 131 13.81 2.41 8.37
C MET A 131 13.15 2.65 9.71
N ARG A 132 12.37 3.74 9.81
CA ARG A 132 11.74 4.20 11.06
C ARG A 132 10.23 4.29 10.93
N VAL A 133 9.53 3.86 11.98
CA VAL A 133 8.08 4.07 12.11
C VAL A 133 7.82 5.29 12.98
N HIS A 134 7.02 6.20 12.48
CA HIS A 134 6.53 7.38 13.19
C HIS A 134 5.04 7.18 13.53
N ILE A 135 4.73 7.11 14.83
CA ILE A 135 3.33 7.05 15.28
C ILE A 135 2.75 8.45 15.19
N ASN A 136 2.03 8.72 14.11
CA ASN A 136 1.46 10.03 13.80
C ASN A 136 0.35 9.92 12.75
N ASP A 137 -0.48 10.96 12.63
CA ASP A 137 -1.30 11.16 11.44
C ASP A 137 -0.40 11.50 10.24
N ALA A 138 -0.64 10.82 9.10
CA ALA A 138 0.20 10.95 7.91
C ALA A 138 0.18 12.37 7.32
N ARG A 139 -0.98 13.03 7.29
CA ARG A 139 -1.09 14.40 6.78
C ARG A 139 -0.37 15.40 7.68
N VAL A 140 -0.45 15.22 9.01
CA VAL A 140 0.27 16.05 9.97
C VAL A 140 1.79 15.87 9.80
N PHE A 141 2.24 14.64 9.59
CA PHE A 141 3.66 14.36 9.33
C PHE A 141 4.13 15.04 8.04
N ILE A 142 3.38 14.88 6.93
CA ILE A 142 3.70 15.47 5.62
C ILE A 142 3.77 17.00 5.71
N LYS A 143 2.83 17.65 6.40
CA LYS A 143 2.87 19.10 6.63
C LYS A 143 4.14 19.55 7.37
N ARG A 144 4.54 18.79 8.40
CA ARG A 144 5.78 19.09 9.14
C ARG A 144 7.03 18.88 8.30
N ALA A 145 7.04 17.83 7.47
CA ALA A 145 8.13 17.57 6.53
C ALA A 145 8.25 18.69 5.49
N ALA A 146 7.12 19.18 4.96
CA ALA A 146 7.09 20.32 4.05
C ALA A 146 7.66 21.60 4.67
N LEU A 147 7.30 21.90 5.93
CA LEU A 147 7.85 23.05 6.68
C LEU A 147 9.37 22.95 6.90
N LYS A 148 9.92 21.74 6.93
CA LYS A 148 11.37 21.48 7.05
C LYS A 148 12.05 21.34 5.70
N GLU A 149 11.33 21.55 4.58
CA GLU A 149 11.81 21.38 3.20
C GLU A 149 12.34 19.96 2.91
N GLU A 150 11.89 18.97 3.68
CA GLU A 150 12.25 17.57 3.47
C GLU A 150 11.66 17.06 2.15
N LYS A 151 12.43 16.24 1.41
CA LYS A 151 12.02 15.69 0.12
C LYS A 151 12.17 14.18 0.10
N TYR A 152 11.18 13.53 -0.52
CA TYR A 152 11.12 12.09 -0.73
C TYR A 152 11.06 11.80 -2.23
N ASP A 153 11.80 10.83 -2.69
CA ASP A 153 11.82 10.46 -4.10
C ASP A 153 10.92 9.24 -4.41
N TYR A 154 10.35 8.63 -3.37
CA TYR A 154 9.35 7.57 -3.50
C TYR A 154 8.32 7.70 -2.37
N ILE A 155 7.10 8.06 -2.71
CA ILE A 155 6.02 8.25 -1.73
C ILE A 155 4.94 7.21 -1.97
N VAL A 156 4.63 6.40 -0.96
CA VAL A 156 3.52 5.44 -0.99
C VAL A 156 2.39 5.96 -0.12
N LEU A 157 1.21 6.11 -0.70
CA LEU A 157 -0.02 6.44 0.00
C LEU A 157 -0.88 5.17 0.11
N ASP A 158 -0.80 4.50 1.26
CA ASP A 158 -1.48 3.22 1.55
C ASP A 158 -2.17 3.25 2.91
N ALA A 159 -2.74 4.40 3.27
CA ALA A 159 -3.42 4.60 4.56
C ALA A 159 -4.92 4.33 4.44
N PHE A 160 -5.35 3.23 5.01
CA PHE A 160 -6.74 2.80 5.03
C PHE A 160 -7.31 2.76 6.46
N SER A 161 -8.57 3.10 6.59
CA SER A 161 -9.35 2.86 7.80
C SER A 161 -10.37 1.76 7.53
N GLY A 162 -9.88 0.51 7.54
CA GLY A 162 -10.67 -0.65 7.15
C GLY A 162 -10.90 -0.73 5.64
N ASP A 163 -12.06 -0.32 5.19
CA ASP A 163 -12.52 -0.42 3.79
C ASP A 163 -12.60 0.93 3.05
N TYR A 164 -12.05 1.99 3.62
CA TYR A 164 -12.05 3.31 3.00
C TYR A 164 -10.75 4.09 3.27
N ILE A 165 -10.46 5.04 2.41
CA ILE A 165 -9.40 6.02 2.61
C ILE A 165 -9.96 7.17 3.43
N PRO A 166 -9.28 7.65 4.49
CA PRO A 166 -9.73 8.81 5.26
C PRO A 166 -9.93 10.03 4.35
N GLU A 167 -11.06 10.72 4.49
CA GLU A 167 -11.48 11.80 3.60
C GLU A 167 -10.42 12.90 3.43
N HIS A 168 -9.80 13.28 4.54
CA HIS A 168 -8.75 14.33 4.56
C HIS A 168 -7.48 13.94 3.79
N MET A 169 -7.35 12.68 3.36
CA MET A 169 -6.25 12.17 2.53
C MET A 169 -6.62 12.01 1.05
N LEU A 170 -7.82 12.40 0.65
CA LEU A 170 -8.28 12.38 -0.74
C LEU A 170 -8.37 13.78 -1.36
N THR A 171 -8.16 14.83 -0.58
CA THR A 171 -8.42 16.21 -0.97
C THR A 171 -7.29 16.81 -1.81
N GLN A 172 -7.62 17.80 -2.63
CA GLN A 172 -6.64 18.57 -3.41
C GLN A 172 -5.57 19.14 -2.48
N GLU A 173 -5.97 19.72 -1.35
CA GLU A 173 -5.06 20.32 -0.38
C GLU A 173 -4.06 19.30 0.16
N PHE A 174 -4.52 18.10 0.48
CA PHE A 174 -3.62 17.01 0.90
C PHE A 174 -2.63 16.61 -0.21
N LEU A 175 -3.12 16.44 -1.44
CA LEU A 175 -2.25 16.08 -2.57
C LEU A 175 -1.25 17.20 -2.90
N GLU A 176 -1.61 18.49 -2.72
CA GLU A 176 -0.68 19.61 -2.83
C GLU A 176 0.38 19.57 -1.71
N GLU A 177 0.03 19.19 -0.49
CA GLU A 177 0.97 18.96 0.61
C GLU A 177 1.93 17.80 0.29
N VAL A 178 1.44 16.70 -0.28
CA VAL A 178 2.27 15.59 -0.79
C VAL A 178 3.23 16.08 -1.88
N LYS A 179 2.74 16.88 -2.81
CA LYS A 179 3.55 17.48 -3.88
C LYS A 179 4.69 18.35 -3.34
N GLN A 180 4.47 19.06 -2.22
CA GLN A 180 5.50 19.86 -1.59
C GLN A 180 6.67 19.04 -1.04
N VAL A 181 6.44 17.80 -0.59
CA VAL A 181 7.50 16.91 -0.09
C VAL A 181 8.04 15.96 -1.16
N LEU A 182 7.46 15.95 -2.36
CA LEU A 182 7.95 15.14 -3.47
C LEU A 182 9.22 15.76 -4.07
N ALA A 183 10.25 14.94 -4.26
CA ALA A 183 11.46 15.33 -4.96
C ALA A 183 11.18 15.60 -6.46
N PRO A 184 11.97 16.45 -7.15
CA PRO A 184 11.73 16.78 -8.55
C PRO A 184 11.71 15.58 -9.52
N ASP A 185 12.36 14.48 -9.17
CA ASP A 185 12.41 13.22 -9.92
C ASP A 185 11.73 12.06 -9.16
N GLY A 186 10.92 12.42 -8.17
CA GLY A 186 10.21 11.48 -7.32
C GLY A 186 8.91 10.97 -7.93
N VAL A 187 8.39 9.89 -7.35
CA VAL A 187 7.14 9.23 -7.72
C VAL A 187 6.19 9.18 -6.53
N VAL A 188 4.90 9.36 -6.79
CA VAL A 188 3.82 9.02 -5.86
C VAL A 188 3.14 7.74 -6.33
N VAL A 189 2.98 6.80 -5.43
CA VAL A 189 2.30 5.52 -5.58
C VAL A 189 1.11 5.53 -4.64
N ALA A 190 -0.09 5.69 -5.15
CA ALA A 190 -1.28 5.75 -4.32
C ALA A 190 -2.18 4.54 -4.52
N ASN A 191 -2.43 3.81 -3.44
CA ASN A 191 -3.40 2.73 -3.42
C ASN A 191 -4.80 3.31 -3.23
N THR A 192 -5.69 3.03 -4.16
CA THR A 192 -7.09 3.44 -4.15
C THR A 192 -7.98 2.27 -4.57
N PHE A 193 -9.28 2.48 -4.74
CA PHE A 193 -10.21 1.43 -5.16
C PHE A 193 -10.67 1.62 -6.61
N SER A 194 -10.63 0.56 -7.40
CA SER A 194 -11.09 0.57 -8.80
C SER A 194 -12.62 0.59 -8.93
N THR A 195 -13.34 0.21 -7.88
CA THR A 195 -14.81 0.12 -7.84
C THR A 195 -15.45 1.15 -6.91
N SER A 196 -14.68 2.08 -6.38
CA SER A 196 -15.18 3.13 -5.48
C SER A 196 -16.09 4.11 -6.22
N ARG A 197 -17.14 4.58 -5.56
CA ARG A 197 -17.93 5.74 -6.03
C ARG A 197 -17.12 7.04 -6.04
N PHE A 198 -15.98 7.06 -5.36
CA PHE A 198 -15.02 8.17 -5.40
C PHE A 198 -14.08 8.12 -6.62
N TYR A 199 -14.08 7.03 -7.40
CA TYR A 199 -13.13 6.80 -8.49
C TYR A 199 -12.95 8.02 -9.41
N ASP A 200 -14.05 8.59 -9.90
CA ASP A 200 -14.02 9.75 -10.79
C ASP A 200 -13.53 11.00 -10.06
N HIS A 201 -14.03 11.24 -8.84
CA HIS A 201 -13.63 12.37 -8.00
C HIS A 201 -12.14 12.32 -7.63
N GLU A 202 -11.64 11.15 -7.22
CA GLU A 202 -10.21 10.91 -6.95
C GLU A 202 -9.38 11.18 -8.21
N SER A 203 -9.80 10.63 -9.35
CA SER A 203 -9.08 10.76 -10.62
C SER A 203 -8.97 12.22 -11.06
N VAL A 204 -10.08 12.98 -11.01
CA VAL A 204 -10.08 14.42 -11.29
C VAL A 204 -9.20 15.19 -10.31
N THR A 205 -9.18 14.78 -9.02
CA THR A 205 -8.36 15.44 -7.99
C THR A 205 -6.86 15.19 -8.22
N TYR A 206 -6.45 13.93 -8.50
CA TYR A 206 -5.07 13.61 -8.86
C TYR A 206 -4.63 14.34 -10.13
N GLN A 207 -5.47 14.34 -11.17
CA GLN A 207 -5.18 15.05 -12.41
C GLN A 207 -5.03 16.55 -12.20
N ARG A 208 -5.84 17.15 -11.34
CA ARG A 208 -5.77 18.58 -11.00
C ARG A 208 -4.44 18.97 -10.37
N VAL A 209 -3.90 18.13 -9.48
CA VAL A 209 -2.68 18.41 -8.72
C VAL A 209 -1.41 18.02 -9.48
N PHE A 210 -1.40 16.84 -10.10
CA PHE A 210 -0.19 16.26 -10.69
C PHE A 210 -0.19 16.28 -12.23
N GLY A 211 -1.34 16.48 -12.88
CA GLY A 211 -1.48 16.34 -14.32
C GLY A 211 -1.69 14.87 -14.71
N GLU A 212 -0.94 14.40 -15.70
CA GLU A 212 -1.05 13.02 -16.17
C GLU A 212 -0.55 12.03 -15.11
N PHE A 213 -1.20 10.84 -15.08
CA PHE A 213 -0.80 9.74 -14.23
C PHE A 213 -1.12 8.41 -14.91
N TYR A 214 -0.44 7.34 -14.49
CA TYR A 214 -0.81 6.00 -14.87
C TYR A 214 -1.82 5.41 -13.89
N ASN A 215 -2.89 4.82 -14.43
CA ASN A 215 -3.75 3.88 -13.75
C ASN A 215 -3.21 2.47 -13.88
N PHE A 216 -3.09 1.76 -12.77
CA PHE A 216 -2.77 0.34 -12.74
C PHE A 216 -3.90 -0.42 -12.06
N LYS A 217 -4.61 -1.24 -12.81
CA LYS A 217 -5.73 -2.07 -12.36
C LYS A 217 -5.50 -3.51 -12.79
N LEU A 218 -5.86 -4.46 -11.94
CA LEU A 218 -5.87 -5.89 -12.27
C LEU A 218 -7.28 -6.44 -12.10
N PRO A 219 -7.75 -7.32 -12.99
CA PRO A 219 -9.09 -7.94 -12.87
C PRO A 219 -9.26 -8.74 -11.57
N THR A 220 -8.17 -9.17 -10.97
CA THR A 220 -8.12 -9.96 -9.72
C THR A 220 -8.11 -9.11 -8.46
N SER A 221 -8.07 -7.77 -8.59
CA SER A 221 -7.98 -6.85 -7.45
C SER A 221 -9.05 -5.77 -7.51
N GLY A 222 -9.71 -5.50 -6.39
CA GLY A 222 -10.56 -4.32 -6.22
C GLY A 222 -9.78 -3.02 -6.04
N ASN A 223 -8.44 -3.10 -5.94
CA ASN A 223 -7.58 -1.92 -5.80
C ASN A 223 -7.18 -1.36 -7.17
N ARG A 224 -6.85 -0.08 -7.16
CA ARG A 224 -6.21 0.66 -8.24
C ARG A 224 -4.95 1.32 -7.67
N ILE A 225 -3.84 1.24 -8.39
CA ILE A 225 -2.64 2.02 -8.05
C ILE A 225 -2.54 3.19 -9.03
N ILE A 226 -2.49 4.39 -8.50
CA ILE A 226 -2.18 5.61 -9.25
C ILE A 226 -0.67 5.85 -9.14
N LEU A 227 0.00 6.02 -10.29
CA LEU A 227 1.42 6.35 -10.36
C LEU A 227 1.58 7.71 -11.02
N THR A 228 2.16 8.65 -10.30
CA THR A 228 2.39 10.02 -10.82
C THR A 228 3.72 10.60 -10.39
N GLN A 229 4.18 11.63 -11.08
CA GLN A 229 5.43 12.35 -10.83
C GLN A 229 5.32 13.80 -11.30
N LEU A 230 6.30 14.64 -10.93
CA LEU A 230 6.31 16.06 -11.34
C LEU A 230 6.78 16.28 -12.78
N LYS A 231 7.49 15.32 -13.34
CA LYS A 231 7.96 15.32 -14.75
C LYS A 231 6.97 14.57 -15.64
N SER A 232 7.17 14.66 -16.94
CA SER A 232 6.44 13.81 -17.89
C SER A 232 6.62 12.32 -17.56
N LEU A 233 5.56 11.56 -17.74
CA LEU A 233 5.60 10.11 -17.51
C LEU A 233 6.60 9.44 -18.46
N PRO A 234 7.35 8.41 -18.01
CA PRO A 234 8.28 7.69 -18.87
C PRO A 234 7.54 6.95 -19.98
N SER A 235 8.15 6.84 -21.15
CA SER A 235 7.58 6.10 -22.27
C SER A 235 7.46 4.59 -21.97
N PRO A 236 6.57 3.86 -22.66
CA PRO A 236 6.46 2.42 -22.52
C PRO A 236 7.78 1.67 -22.72
N GLY A 237 8.63 2.11 -23.67
CA GLY A 237 9.96 1.53 -23.92
C GLY A 237 10.88 1.64 -22.70
N VAL A 238 10.96 2.83 -22.10
CA VAL A 238 11.76 3.05 -20.88
C VAL A 238 11.24 2.18 -19.72
N MET A 239 9.92 2.07 -19.58
CA MET A 239 9.34 1.22 -18.53
C MET A 239 9.63 -0.27 -18.77
N ALA A 240 9.59 -0.74 -20.02
CA ALA A 240 9.93 -2.12 -20.37
C ALA A 240 11.39 -2.46 -20.05
N GLU A 241 12.32 -1.57 -20.35
CA GLU A 241 13.75 -1.73 -19.99
C GLU A 241 13.94 -1.83 -18.48
N ARG A 242 13.32 -0.93 -17.70
CA ARG A 242 13.37 -0.95 -16.23
C ARG A 242 12.72 -2.21 -15.65
N ALA A 243 11.62 -2.65 -16.24
CA ALA A 243 10.96 -3.89 -15.86
C ALA A 243 11.89 -5.10 -16.05
N ALA A 244 12.57 -5.19 -17.19
CA ALA A 244 13.52 -6.26 -17.45
C ALA A 244 14.68 -6.26 -16.43
N GLN A 245 15.23 -5.08 -16.12
CA GLN A 245 16.34 -4.92 -15.17
C GLN A 245 15.97 -5.32 -13.74
N LEU A 246 14.76 -4.96 -13.26
CA LEU A 246 14.35 -5.17 -11.87
C LEU A 246 13.65 -6.53 -11.64
N THR A 247 13.13 -7.18 -12.68
CA THR A 247 12.41 -8.47 -12.54
C THR A 247 13.19 -9.54 -11.79
N PRO A 248 14.52 -9.73 -11.98
CA PRO A 248 15.26 -10.76 -11.22
C PRO A 248 15.16 -10.57 -9.70
N GLN A 249 15.26 -9.34 -9.21
CA GLN A 249 15.22 -9.01 -7.79
C GLN A 249 13.79 -9.14 -7.21
N LEU A 250 12.77 -8.86 -8.02
CA LEU A 250 11.37 -8.86 -7.60
C LEU A 250 10.71 -10.24 -7.68
N ARG A 251 11.36 -11.19 -8.35
CA ARG A 251 10.82 -12.55 -8.58
C ARG A 251 10.59 -13.33 -7.29
N GLU A 252 11.48 -13.22 -6.31
CA GLU A 252 11.36 -13.93 -5.04
C GLU A 252 10.15 -13.50 -4.22
N TYR A 253 9.69 -12.26 -4.43
CA TYR A 253 8.47 -11.73 -3.82
C TYR A 253 7.19 -12.10 -4.59
N GLY A 254 7.33 -12.87 -5.68
CA GLY A 254 6.22 -13.27 -6.53
C GLY A 254 5.58 -12.10 -7.29
N ILE A 255 6.35 -11.04 -7.57
CA ILE A 255 5.89 -9.86 -8.29
C ILE A 255 6.13 -10.09 -9.79
N PRO A 256 5.07 -10.14 -10.62
CA PRO A 256 5.18 -10.37 -12.07
C PRO A 256 5.57 -9.07 -12.81
N PHE A 257 6.67 -8.46 -12.39
CA PHE A 257 7.05 -7.08 -12.71
C PHE A 257 7.27 -6.83 -14.21
N LEU A 258 7.78 -7.84 -14.93
CA LEU A 258 8.00 -7.77 -16.39
C LEU A 258 6.70 -7.47 -17.15
N SER A 259 5.55 -7.88 -16.62
CA SER A 259 4.24 -7.69 -17.27
C SER A 259 3.56 -6.35 -16.90
N TYR A 260 4.14 -5.54 -16.03
CA TYR A 260 3.50 -4.33 -15.52
C TYR A 260 3.42 -3.19 -16.56
N PRO A 261 4.46 -2.91 -17.38
CA PRO A 261 4.40 -1.83 -18.36
C PRO A 261 3.18 -1.89 -19.29
N GLU A 262 2.79 -3.09 -19.73
CA GLU A 262 1.65 -3.29 -20.63
C GLU A 262 0.28 -3.10 -19.94
N LYS A 263 0.25 -3.07 -18.61
CA LYS A 263 -0.97 -2.95 -17.81
C LYS A 263 -1.20 -1.55 -17.26
N LEU A 264 -0.23 -0.66 -17.47
CA LEU A 264 -0.34 0.75 -17.10
C LEU A 264 -1.07 1.50 -18.21
N SER A 265 -2.07 2.29 -17.85
CA SER A 265 -2.80 3.15 -18.78
C SER A 265 -2.78 4.59 -18.31
N ALA A 266 -2.43 5.52 -19.18
CA ALA A 266 -2.59 6.95 -18.99
C ALA A 266 -3.88 7.49 -19.62
N GLU A 267 -4.73 6.62 -20.18
CA GLU A 267 -6.00 7.00 -20.75
C GLU A 267 -6.97 7.48 -19.67
N VAL A 268 -7.73 8.53 -20.00
CA VAL A 268 -8.77 9.05 -19.14
C VAL A 268 -9.99 8.12 -19.24
N ASP A 269 -10.25 7.39 -18.19
CA ASP A 269 -11.37 6.45 -18.06
C ASP A 269 -12.38 6.85 -16.97
N TRP A 270 -12.36 8.13 -16.59
CA TRP A 270 -13.23 8.72 -15.57
C TRP A 270 -14.02 9.91 -16.09
N ASP A 271 -15.09 10.27 -15.40
CA ASP A 271 -15.93 11.43 -15.71
C ASP A 271 -15.21 12.72 -15.29
N MET A 272 -14.66 13.45 -16.27
CA MET A 272 -13.97 14.73 -16.09
C MET A 272 -14.83 15.86 -15.53
N SER A 273 -16.16 15.71 -15.59
CA SER A 273 -17.11 16.71 -15.07
C SER A 273 -17.27 16.64 -13.54
N ARG A 274 -16.70 15.62 -12.90
CA ARG A 274 -16.78 15.45 -11.45
C ARG A 274 -16.03 16.54 -10.73
N ARG A 275 -16.59 16.91 -9.59
CA ARG A 275 -16.01 17.93 -8.72
C ARG A 275 -14.75 17.37 -8.03
N VAL A 276 -13.69 18.18 -8.00
CA VAL A 276 -12.48 17.96 -7.21
C VAL A 276 -12.83 17.82 -5.72
N LEU A 277 -12.24 16.85 -5.05
CA LEU A 277 -12.32 16.71 -3.59
C LEU A 277 -11.49 17.80 -2.91
N THR A 278 -12.04 18.46 -1.93
CA THR A 278 -11.37 19.50 -1.15
C THR A 278 -11.65 19.31 0.33
N ASP A 279 -10.88 19.95 1.21
CA ASP A 279 -11.12 19.89 2.66
C ASP A 279 -12.52 20.39 3.06
N GLN A 280 -13.15 21.20 2.22
CA GLN A 280 -14.52 21.70 2.41
C GLN A 280 -15.58 20.88 1.66
N TYR A 281 -15.17 20.00 0.75
CA TYR A 281 -16.05 19.15 -0.05
C TYR A 281 -15.49 17.76 -0.18
N SER A 282 -15.96 16.89 0.69
CA SER A 282 -15.74 15.44 0.60
C SER A 282 -17.08 14.74 0.87
N PRO A 283 -17.81 14.32 -0.17
CA PRO A 283 -19.18 13.80 -0.04
C PRO A 283 -19.22 12.33 0.41
N SER A 284 -18.33 11.92 1.31
CA SER A 284 -18.18 10.53 1.75
C SER A 284 -19.47 9.95 2.33
N ASN A 285 -20.25 10.76 3.07
CA ASN A 285 -21.52 10.33 3.62
C ASN A 285 -22.58 10.01 2.55
N LEU A 286 -22.45 10.60 1.35
CA LEU A 286 -23.36 10.40 0.22
C LEU A 286 -22.88 9.28 -0.72
N LEU A 287 -21.59 9.00 -0.73
CA LEU A 287 -20.95 8.08 -1.67
C LEU A 287 -20.50 6.77 -1.02
N ARG A 288 -20.55 6.65 0.31
CA ARG A 288 -20.34 5.37 1.00
C ARG A 288 -21.50 4.44 0.70
N ASP A 289 -21.20 3.21 0.34
CA ASP A 289 -22.22 2.18 0.23
C ASP A 289 -22.79 1.89 1.61
N ASN A 290 -24.13 1.95 1.72
CA ASN A 290 -24.87 1.55 2.91
C ASN A 290 -24.85 0.03 3.09
#